data_068cd041cfd2cbcacc5e4c1f0be16cc5
#
_entry.id   068cd041cfd2cbcacc5e4c1f0be16cc5
#
_cell.length_a   1.000
_cell.length_b   1.000
_cell.length_c   1.000
_cell.angle_alpha   90.00
_cell.angle_beta   90.00
_cell.angle_gamma   90.00
#
_symmetry.space_group_name_H-M   'P 1'
#
loop_
_entity.id
_entity.type
_entity.pdbx_description
1 polymer ?
#
loop_
_entity_poly.entity_id
_entity_poly.type
_entity_poly.pdbx_seq_one_letter_code
_entity_poly.pdbx_strand_id
1 'polypeptide(L)'
;MIRRPPRSTQSRSSAASDVYKRQTEDLFYWVALHFIPGVGSVSIRRLLERFHTPEAIFRASAKELLEVEGVGVKVAQEICKGPSEQTVQRELALLEKAGGKIVTIQDEVYPSRLRNIYDPPPLLYLKGELKKEDEFAVSIVGSRKTNPYGRWITEKISKDLVRHGVTIVSGMARGIDSVAHWGAVSEGGRTIAVLGCGVDVVYPRENRNLYTKIAEQGAVLSEFPMGSPPEASHFPKRNRIISGLSIGVVVVQASADSGSLITANYALEQGREVFAIPGNVGADGSRGTNRLIKDGAKLVESSEDILEEILPQWRQEKERMEEVQPRGPELSEEERVLFEMLSEHPLHIDILIRESRLEAGKVSSLLLNLELRGLIAQWPGKCFTRKM
;
A
#
# COMPACT_ATOMS: atom_id res chain seq x y z
N MET A 1 -47.16 -4.38 -50.94
CA MET A 1 -45.95 -4.06 -50.14
C MET A 1 -46.36 -3.95 -48.68
N ILE A 2 -46.12 -4.98 -47.89
CA ILE A 2 -46.49 -5.03 -46.48
C ILE A 2 -45.20 -4.76 -45.70
N ARG A 3 -45.16 -3.61 -44.96
CA ARG A 3 -44.04 -3.26 -44.07
C ARG A 3 -44.12 -4.10 -42.81
N ARG A 4 -43.01 -4.81 -42.48
CA ARG A 4 -42.84 -5.50 -41.20
C ARG A 4 -42.60 -4.44 -40.07
N PRO A 5 -43.16 -4.64 -38.85
CA PRO A 5 -42.89 -3.79 -37.72
C PRO A 5 -41.46 -4.02 -37.15
N PRO A 6 -40.87 -3.05 -36.48
CA PRO A 6 -39.52 -3.19 -35.91
C PRO A 6 -39.51 -4.14 -34.72
N ARG A 7 -38.46 -4.97 -34.64
CA ARG A 7 -38.20 -5.90 -33.53
C ARG A 7 -37.98 -5.10 -32.22
N SER A 8 -38.66 -5.53 -31.18
CA SER A 8 -38.71 -4.94 -29.87
C SER A 8 -37.34 -4.92 -29.16
N THR A 9 -37.00 -3.83 -28.52
CA THR A 9 -35.86 -3.54 -27.66
C THR A 9 -35.94 -4.20 -26.26
N GLN A 10 -36.77 -5.24 -26.09
CA GLN A 10 -37.06 -5.86 -24.79
C GLN A 10 -36.01 -6.90 -24.33
N SER A 11 -35.04 -7.33 -25.15
CA SER A 11 -34.14 -8.42 -24.80
C SER A 11 -32.86 -8.01 -24.05
N ARG A 12 -32.52 -6.71 -23.99
CA ARG A 12 -31.33 -6.24 -23.24
C ARG A 12 -31.59 -5.95 -21.76
N SER A 13 -32.82 -5.61 -21.38
CA SER A 13 -33.18 -5.29 -20.00
C SER A 13 -33.34 -6.54 -19.13
N SER A 14 -33.81 -7.67 -19.68
CA SER A 14 -33.98 -8.91 -18.91
C SER A 14 -32.64 -9.58 -18.59
N ALA A 15 -31.70 -9.62 -19.53
CA ALA A 15 -30.39 -10.21 -19.30
C ALA A 15 -29.57 -9.45 -18.25
N ALA A 16 -29.61 -8.12 -18.24
CA ALA A 16 -28.96 -7.29 -17.22
C ALA A 16 -29.61 -7.48 -15.84
N SER A 17 -30.95 -7.62 -15.79
CA SER A 17 -31.69 -7.92 -14.56
C SER A 17 -31.39 -9.32 -14.01
N ASP A 18 -31.21 -10.29 -14.90
CA ASP A 18 -30.92 -11.68 -14.50
C ASP A 18 -29.45 -11.82 -14.02
N VAL A 19 -28.52 -11.10 -14.64
CA VAL A 19 -27.13 -11.04 -14.19
C VAL A 19 -27.03 -10.36 -12.82
N TYR A 20 -27.75 -9.25 -12.62
CA TYR A 20 -27.79 -8.52 -11.35
C TYR A 20 -28.41 -9.38 -10.22
N LYS A 21 -29.49 -10.12 -10.53
CA LYS A 21 -30.10 -11.06 -9.55
C LYS A 21 -29.15 -12.20 -9.18
N ARG A 22 -28.44 -12.80 -10.14
CA ARG A 22 -27.45 -13.86 -9.85
C ARG A 22 -26.31 -13.33 -8.97
N GLN A 23 -25.78 -12.15 -9.25
CA GLN A 23 -24.75 -11.55 -8.41
C GLN A 23 -25.25 -11.27 -6.98
N THR A 24 -26.51 -10.88 -6.83
CA THR A 24 -27.12 -10.63 -5.51
C THR A 24 -27.38 -11.93 -4.75
N GLU A 25 -27.81 -13.01 -5.43
CA GLU A 25 -27.99 -14.33 -4.84
C GLU A 25 -26.66 -14.96 -4.43
N ASP A 26 -25.63 -14.84 -5.24
CA ASP A 26 -24.28 -15.31 -4.92
C ASP A 26 -23.73 -14.60 -3.68
N LEU A 27 -23.86 -13.26 -3.59
CA LEU A 27 -23.41 -12.49 -2.43
C LEU A 27 -24.16 -12.85 -1.15
N PHE A 28 -25.45 -13.24 -1.25
CA PHE A 28 -26.22 -13.71 -0.13
C PHE A 28 -25.54 -14.89 0.58
N TYR A 29 -25.12 -15.90 -0.16
CA TYR A 29 -24.48 -17.08 0.42
C TYR A 29 -23.08 -16.80 0.96
N TRP A 30 -22.33 -15.88 0.34
CA TRP A 30 -21.03 -15.42 0.86
C TRP A 30 -21.17 -14.76 2.22
N VAL A 31 -22.11 -13.81 2.36
CA VAL A 31 -22.40 -13.14 3.61
C VAL A 31 -22.95 -14.13 4.65
N ALA A 32 -23.86 -15.02 4.24
CA ALA A 32 -24.40 -16.06 5.09
C ALA A 32 -23.29 -16.95 5.70
N LEU A 33 -22.34 -17.40 4.89
CA LEU A 33 -21.22 -18.23 5.33
C LEU A 33 -20.32 -17.49 6.32
N HIS A 34 -20.13 -16.20 6.11
CA HIS A 34 -19.35 -15.35 7.01
C HIS A 34 -19.97 -15.20 8.41
N PHE A 35 -21.30 -15.33 8.53
CA PHE A 35 -22.01 -15.25 9.81
C PHE A 35 -22.18 -16.59 10.54
N ILE A 36 -21.73 -17.71 9.98
CA ILE A 36 -21.81 -19.01 10.65
C ILE A 36 -20.86 -19.05 11.87
N PRO A 37 -21.39 -19.26 13.08
CA PRO A 37 -20.57 -19.30 14.28
C PRO A 37 -19.54 -20.44 14.25
N GLY A 38 -18.28 -20.12 14.56
CA GLY A 38 -17.18 -21.09 14.62
C GLY A 38 -16.56 -21.44 13.28
N VAL A 39 -16.99 -20.82 12.18
CA VAL A 39 -16.35 -20.96 10.86
C VAL A 39 -15.36 -19.81 10.66
N GLY A 40 -14.07 -20.13 10.62
CA GLY A 40 -12.99 -19.18 10.31
C GLY A 40 -12.58 -19.23 8.84
N SER A 41 -11.73 -18.29 8.42
CA SER A 41 -11.21 -18.17 7.04
C SER A 41 -10.65 -19.48 6.49
N VAL A 42 -9.87 -20.21 7.31
CA VAL A 42 -9.28 -21.50 6.91
C VAL A 42 -10.36 -22.56 6.65
N SER A 43 -11.38 -22.65 7.52
CA SER A 43 -12.49 -23.59 7.33
C SER A 43 -13.31 -23.25 6.09
N ILE A 44 -13.57 -21.94 5.85
CA ILE A 44 -14.27 -21.48 4.64
C ILE A 44 -13.49 -21.85 3.39
N ARG A 45 -12.17 -21.63 3.38
CA ARG A 45 -11.31 -22.02 2.26
C ARG A 45 -11.42 -23.51 1.95
N ARG A 46 -11.29 -24.39 2.96
CA ARG A 46 -11.39 -25.85 2.79
C ARG A 46 -12.77 -26.28 2.30
N LEU A 47 -13.83 -25.64 2.80
CA LEU A 47 -15.18 -25.86 2.31
C LEU A 47 -15.33 -25.48 0.83
N LEU A 48 -14.77 -24.33 0.43
CA LEU A 48 -14.78 -23.88 -0.96
C LEU A 48 -13.93 -24.76 -1.89
N GLU A 49 -12.80 -25.27 -1.42
CA GLU A 49 -11.98 -26.22 -2.16
C GLU A 49 -12.76 -27.51 -2.52
N ARG A 50 -13.65 -27.96 -1.60
CA ARG A 50 -14.46 -29.16 -1.81
C ARG A 50 -15.76 -28.90 -2.57
N PHE A 51 -16.47 -27.84 -2.19
CA PHE A 51 -17.84 -27.59 -2.70
C PHE A 51 -17.90 -26.52 -3.79
N HIS A 52 -16.80 -25.80 -4.02
CA HIS A 52 -16.58 -24.76 -5.03
C HIS A 52 -17.39 -23.47 -4.84
N THR A 53 -18.64 -23.53 -4.36
CA THR A 53 -19.48 -22.35 -4.14
C THR A 53 -20.08 -22.34 -2.73
N PRO A 54 -20.32 -21.14 -2.14
CA PRO A 54 -21.01 -21.04 -0.85
C PRO A 54 -22.40 -21.66 -0.88
N GLU A 55 -23.14 -21.53 -1.98
CA GLU A 55 -24.47 -22.15 -2.12
C GLU A 55 -24.40 -23.68 -2.01
N ALA A 56 -23.41 -24.33 -2.65
CA ALA A 56 -23.21 -25.76 -2.57
C ALA A 56 -22.87 -26.22 -1.13
N ILE A 57 -22.15 -25.38 -0.35
CA ILE A 57 -21.87 -25.66 1.05
C ILE A 57 -23.16 -25.74 1.86
N PHE A 58 -24.11 -24.81 1.66
CA PHE A 58 -25.40 -24.84 2.36
C PHE A 58 -26.32 -25.96 1.90
N ARG A 59 -26.13 -26.52 0.71
CA ARG A 59 -26.89 -27.68 0.18
C ARG A 59 -26.30 -29.03 0.60
N ALA A 60 -25.06 -29.04 1.14
CA ALA A 60 -24.37 -30.26 1.52
C ALA A 60 -25.01 -30.88 2.78
N SER A 61 -24.99 -32.20 2.86
CA SER A 61 -25.41 -32.94 4.04
C SER A 61 -24.40 -32.79 5.19
N ALA A 62 -24.87 -32.97 6.44
CA ALA A 62 -23.99 -32.94 7.60
C ALA A 62 -22.83 -33.94 7.48
N LYS A 63 -23.05 -35.12 6.85
CA LYS A 63 -22.02 -36.13 6.63
C LYS A 63 -20.92 -35.61 5.71
N GLU A 64 -21.26 -34.99 4.59
CA GLU A 64 -20.30 -34.43 3.63
C GLU A 64 -19.52 -33.28 4.23
N LEU A 65 -20.17 -32.42 5.05
CA LEU A 65 -19.50 -31.32 5.73
C LEU A 65 -18.48 -31.82 6.77
N LEU A 66 -18.77 -32.91 7.47
CA LEU A 66 -17.86 -33.52 8.46
C LEU A 66 -16.63 -34.19 7.83
N GLU A 67 -16.65 -34.47 6.54
CA GLU A 67 -15.46 -34.96 5.82
C GLU A 67 -14.41 -33.85 5.55
N VAL A 68 -14.80 -32.59 5.75
CA VAL A 68 -13.87 -31.44 5.58
C VAL A 68 -13.07 -31.23 6.87
N GLU A 69 -11.76 -31.25 6.76
CA GLU A 69 -10.87 -31.04 7.89
C GLU A 69 -11.10 -29.71 8.58
N GLY A 70 -11.28 -29.74 9.90
CA GLY A 70 -11.56 -28.52 10.72
C GLY A 70 -13.04 -28.17 10.80
N VAL A 71 -13.94 -28.93 10.20
CA VAL A 71 -15.38 -28.80 10.34
C VAL A 71 -15.88 -29.80 11.39
N GLY A 72 -16.20 -29.31 12.56
CA GLY A 72 -16.75 -30.12 13.64
C GLY A 72 -18.28 -30.22 13.58
N VAL A 73 -18.86 -31.13 14.39
CA VAL A 73 -20.30 -31.41 14.43
C VAL A 73 -21.14 -30.13 14.62
N LYS A 74 -20.71 -29.24 15.52
CA LYS A 74 -21.42 -27.97 15.77
C LYS A 74 -21.46 -27.08 14.54
N VAL A 75 -20.33 -26.94 13.85
CA VAL A 75 -20.22 -26.13 12.63
C VAL A 75 -21.09 -26.74 11.52
N ALA A 76 -21.03 -28.06 11.30
CA ALA A 76 -21.85 -28.72 10.30
C ALA A 76 -23.36 -28.53 10.59
N GLN A 77 -23.77 -28.61 11.86
CA GLN A 77 -25.15 -28.34 12.25
C GLN A 77 -25.59 -26.89 11.99
N GLU A 78 -24.72 -25.90 12.30
CA GLU A 78 -25.03 -24.49 12.00
C GLU A 78 -25.16 -24.23 10.50
N ILE A 79 -24.27 -24.83 9.68
CA ILE A 79 -24.37 -24.73 8.20
C ILE A 79 -25.70 -25.36 7.72
N CYS A 80 -26.06 -26.57 8.20
CA CYS A 80 -27.29 -27.27 7.81
C CYS A 80 -28.57 -26.53 8.24
N LYS A 81 -28.54 -25.72 9.33
CA LYS A 81 -29.68 -24.87 9.72
C LYS A 81 -29.94 -23.78 8.66
N GLY A 82 -28.97 -23.51 7.85
CA GLY A 82 -29.03 -22.46 6.85
C GLY A 82 -28.79 -21.05 7.42
N PRO A 83 -28.65 -20.08 6.52
CA PRO A 83 -28.42 -18.70 6.91
C PRO A 83 -29.68 -18.06 7.50
N SER A 84 -29.49 -17.16 8.46
CA SER A 84 -30.55 -16.23 8.86
C SER A 84 -30.76 -15.21 7.75
N GLU A 85 -31.81 -15.39 6.96
CA GLU A 85 -32.14 -14.49 5.84
C GLU A 85 -32.24 -13.03 6.31
N GLN A 86 -32.90 -12.79 7.46
CA GLN A 86 -33.01 -11.46 8.04
C GLN A 86 -31.63 -10.83 8.35
N THR A 87 -30.68 -11.63 8.87
CA THR A 87 -29.33 -11.16 9.20
C THR A 87 -28.58 -10.76 7.93
N VAL A 88 -28.63 -11.60 6.90
CA VAL A 88 -27.95 -11.35 5.63
C VAL A 88 -28.54 -10.13 4.92
N GLN A 89 -29.88 -10.03 4.83
CA GLN A 89 -30.55 -8.89 4.21
C GLN A 89 -30.23 -7.58 4.92
N ARG A 90 -30.22 -7.59 6.27
CA ARG A 90 -29.81 -6.41 7.05
C ARG A 90 -28.37 -6.00 6.75
N GLU A 91 -27.46 -6.94 6.67
CA GLU A 91 -26.04 -6.69 6.37
C GLU A 91 -25.87 -6.05 4.99
N LEU A 92 -26.50 -6.63 3.96
CA LEU A 92 -26.46 -6.09 2.60
C LEU A 92 -27.09 -4.70 2.51
N ALA A 93 -28.19 -4.44 3.20
CA ALA A 93 -28.83 -3.12 3.25
C ALA A 93 -27.94 -2.06 3.93
N LEU A 94 -27.24 -2.44 5.02
CA LEU A 94 -26.27 -1.54 5.67
C LEU A 94 -25.10 -1.21 4.75
N LEU A 95 -24.59 -2.19 4.02
CA LEU A 95 -23.51 -2.03 3.07
C LEU A 95 -23.89 -1.08 1.92
N GLU A 96 -25.06 -1.31 1.33
CA GLU A 96 -25.59 -0.45 0.26
C GLU A 96 -25.77 0.99 0.74
N LYS A 97 -26.38 1.18 1.93
CA LYS A 97 -26.53 2.50 2.55
C LYS A 97 -25.20 3.21 2.79
N ALA A 98 -24.14 2.46 3.10
CA ALA A 98 -22.79 3.01 3.27
C ALA A 98 -22.07 3.30 1.95
N GLY A 99 -22.64 2.91 0.80
CA GLY A 99 -22.00 2.98 -0.51
C GLY A 99 -20.79 2.04 -0.62
N GLY A 100 -20.83 0.92 0.10
CA GLY A 100 -19.81 -0.11 0.10
C GLY A 100 -20.11 -1.23 -0.91
N LYS A 101 -19.11 -2.08 -1.09
CA LYS A 101 -19.17 -3.29 -1.94
C LYS A 101 -18.58 -4.48 -1.18
N ILE A 102 -18.88 -5.69 -1.62
CA ILE A 102 -18.20 -6.90 -1.19
C ILE A 102 -17.30 -7.36 -2.33
N VAL A 103 -16.09 -7.77 -1.97
CA VAL A 103 -15.16 -8.46 -2.85
C VAL A 103 -14.86 -9.82 -2.22
N THR A 104 -15.10 -10.89 -2.97
CA THR A 104 -14.90 -12.27 -2.52
C THR A 104 -13.56 -12.81 -3.00
N ILE A 105 -13.05 -13.84 -2.35
CA ILE A 105 -11.78 -14.49 -2.74
C ILE A 105 -11.81 -15.06 -4.17
N GLN A 106 -13.01 -15.28 -4.75
CA GLN A 106 -13.18 -15.78 -6.10
C GLN A 106 -13.21 -14.68 -7.16
N ASP A 107 -13.35 -13.41 -6.76
CA ASP A 107 -13.41 -12.29 -7.70
C ASP A 107 -12.03 -12.01 -8.30
N GLU A 108 -11.99 -11.60 -9.58
CA GLU A 108 -10.74 -11.23 -10.26
C GLU A 108 -10.05 -10.03 -9.61
N VAL A 109 -10.83 -9.10 -9.07
CA VAL A 109 -10.32 -7.89 -8.40
C VAL A 109 -9.78 -8.16 -6.99
N TYR A 110 -9.96 -9.39 -6.46
CA TYR A 110 -9.40 -9.76 -5.17
C TYR A 110 -7.88 -9.81 -5.27
N PRO A 111 -7.12 -9.10 -4.38
CA PRO A 111 -5.67 -9.01 -4.49
C PRO A 111 -4.99 -10.38 -4.50
N SER A 112 -4.17 -10.63 -5.52
CA SER A 112 -3.53 -11.93 -5.75
C SER A 112 -2.62 -12.32 -4.59
N ARG A 113 -1.89 -11.34 -4.05
CA ARG A 113 -0.99 -11.55 -2.90
C ARG A 113 -1.74 -11.93 -1.64
N LEU A 114 -2.90 -11.31 -1.39
CA LEU A 114 -3.74 -11.60 -0.24
C LEU A 114 -4.40 -12.98 -0.37
N ARG A 115 -4.74 -13.41 -1.58
CA ARG A 115 -5.30 -14.74 -1.85
C ARG A 115 -4.34 -15.86 -1.44
N ASN A 116 -3.05 -15.61 -1.51
CA ASN A 116 -1.99 -16.60 -1.28
C ASN A 116 -1.48 -16.68 0.17
N ILE A 117 -2.02 -15.89 1.11
CA ILE A 117 -1.65 -16.07 2.54
C ILE A 117 -2.29 -17.33 3.11
N TYR A 118 -1.83 -17.77 4.28
CA TYR A 118 -2.34 -18.98 4.93
C TYR A 118 -3.85 -18.93 5.21
N ASP A 119 -4.35 -17.80 5.70
CA ASP A 119 -5.73 -17.57 6.10
C ASP A 119 -6.34 -16.34 5.42
N PRO A 120 -6.52 -16.37 4.08
CA PRO A 120 -7.07 -15.23 3.35
C PRO A 120 -8.52 -14.97 3.77
N PRO A 121 -8.93 -13.71 3.94
CA PRO A 121 -10.33 -13.41 4.21
C PRO A 121 -11.21 -13.85 3.03
N PRO A 122 -12.26 -14.68 3.27
CA PRO A 122 -13.09 -15.20 2.19
C PRO A 122 -13.90 -14.10 1.49
N LEU A 123 -14.19 -13.03 2.21
CA LEU A 123 -14.79 -11.81 1.68
C LEU A 123 -14.18 -10.57 2.35
N LEU A 124 -14.22 -9.47 1.64
CA LEU A 124 -13.81 -8.15 2.11
C LEU A 124 -14.92 -7.15 1.85
N TYR A 125 -15.27 -6.38 2.86
CA TYR A 125 -16.06 -5.17 2.72
C TYR A 125 -15.15 -4.06 2.19
N LEU A 126 -15.56 -3.41 1.13
CA LEU A 126 -14.78 -2.42 0.38
C LEU A 126 -15.52 -1.10 0.29
N LYS A 127 -14.82 0.00 0.53
CA LYS A 127 -15.24 1.35 0.14
C LYS A 127 -14.13 2.01 -0.67
N GLY A 128 -14.49 2.60 -1.81
CA GLY A 128 -13.54 3.01 -2.84
C GLY A 128 -13.35 1.93 -3.90
N GLU A 129 -12.15 1.76 -4.43
CA GLU A 129 -11.88 0.85 -5.53
C GLU A 129 -10.49 0.22 -5.42
N LEU A 130 -10.42 -1.11 -5.63
CA LEU A 130 -9.18 -1.84 -5.85
C LEU A 130 -8.82 -1.83 -7.34
N LYS A 131 -7.53 -1.68 -7.65
CA LYS A 131 -7.00 -1.64 -9.02
C LYS A 131 -5.81 -2.57 -9.18
N LYS A 132 -5.47 -2.93 -10.43
CA LYS A 132 -4.29 -3.74 -10.73
C LYS A 132 -2.99 -3.12 -10.24
N GLU A 133 -2.91 -1.79 -10.24
CA GLU A 133 -1.77 -1.02 -9.72
C GLU A 133 -1.50 -1.33 -8.24
N ASP A 134 -2.52 -1.72 -7.47
CA ASP A 134 -2.40 -2.05 -6.06
C ASP A 134 -1.63 -3.36 -5.80
N GLU A 135 -1.30 -4.15 -6.83
CA GLU A 135 -0.36 -5.28 -6.72
C GLU A 135 1.06 -4.82 -6.36
N PHE A 136 1.42 -3.57 -6.70
CA PHE A 136 2.67 -2.93 -6.28
C PHE A 136 2.44 -2.09 -5.03
N ALA A 137 2.22 -2.76 -3.91
CA ALA A 137 1.94 -2.11 -2.65
C ALA A 137 3.03 -2.36 -1.60
N VAL A 138 3.30 -1.37 -0.78
CA VAL A 138 4.17 -1.45 0.40
C VAL A 138 3.38 -1.02 1.64
N SER A 139 3.46 -1.85 2.67
CA SER A 139 2.88 -1.49 3.96
C SER A 139 3.82 -0.62 4.79
N ILE A 140 3.28 0.44 5.37
CA ILE A 140 4.01 1.28 6.33
C ILE A 140 3.27 1.23 7.66
N VAL A 141 3.92 0.73 8.70
CA VAL A 141 3.34 0.54 10.03
C VAL A 141 4.28 1.04 11.13
N GLY A 142 3.72 1.30 12.32
CA GLY A 142 4.55 1.70 13.43
C GLY A 142 3.78 2.18 14.66
N SER A 143 4.48 2.94 15.49
CA SER A 143 3.97 3.44 16.77
C SER A 143 2.77 4.36 16.59
N ARG A 144 1.76 4.18 17.46
CA ARG A 144 0.64 5.12 17.61
C ARG A 144 1.06 6.45 18.26
N LYS A 145 2.18 6.45 19.01
CA LYS A 145 2.80 7.61 19.64
C LYS A 145 4.13 7.90 18.94
N THR A 146 4.06 8.47 17.74
CA THR A 146 5.26 8.80 16.96
C THR A 146 5.86 10.14 17.39
N ASN A 147 7.19 10.23 17.34
CA ASN A 147 7.93 11.46 17.54
C ASN A 147 8.07 12.28 16.22
N PRO A 148 8.60 13.51 16.24
CA PRO A 148 8.76 14.33 15.04
C PRO A 148 9.60 13.67 13.94
N TYR A 149 10.67 12.96 14.29
CA TYR A 149 11.49 12.21 13.34
C TYR A 149 10.70 11.09 12.64
N GLY A 150 9.97 10.26 13.42
CA GLY A 150 9.15 9.21 12.85
C GLY A 150 8.06 9.74 11.90
N ARG A 151 7.46 10.87 12.23
CA ARG A 151 6.49 11.56 11.36
C ARG A 151 7.14 12.00 10.06
N TRP A 152 8.26 12.72 10.15
CA TRP A 152 8.99 13.26 9.01
C TRP A 152 9.44 12.15 8.05
N ILE A 153 10.10 11.08 8.56
CA ILE A 153 10.61 10.01 7.71
C ILE A 153 9.48 9.19 7.09
N THR A 154 8.37 8.97 7.83
CA THR A 154 7.19 8.27 7.29
C THR A 154 6.58 9.06 6.14
N GLU A 155 6.39 10.37 6.33
CA GLU A 155 5.84 11.23 5.30
C GLU A 155 6.74 11.25 4.05
N LYS A 156 8.05 11.41 4.23
CA LYS A 156 9.04 11.41 3.16
C LYS A 156 8.98 10.10 2.37
N ILE A 157 9.16 8.95 3.03
CA ILE A 157 9.16 7.64 2.37
C ILE A 157 7.82 7.37 1.67
N SER A 158 6.70 7.70 2.32
CA SER A 158 5.38 7.50 1.71
C SER A 158 5.22 8.31 0.42
N LYS A 159 5.60 9.59 0.42
CA LYS A 159 5.56 10.46 -0.75
C LYS A 159 6.46 9.94 -1.86
N ASP A 160 7.69 9.59 -1.53
CA ASP A 160 8.66 9.13 -2.50
C ASP A 160 8.22 7.79 -3.14
N LEU A 161 7.73 6.83 -2.37
CA LEU A 161 7.18 5.58 -2.89
C LEU A 161 5.99 5.81 -3.84
N VAL A 162 5.09 6.72 -3.48
CA VAL A 162 3.93 7.07 -4.32
C VAL A 162 4.37 7.70 -5.65
N ARG A 163 5.40 8.55 -5.67
CA ARG A 163 5.96 9.12 -6.91
C ARG A 163 6.48 8.04 -7.86
N HIS A 164 6.86 6.89 -7.34
CA HIS A 164 7.26 5.71 -8.10
C HIS A 164 6.11 4.74 -8.40
N GLY A 165 4.85 5.16 -8.18
CA GLY A 165 3.66 4.37 -8.49
C GLY A 165 3.36 3.26 -7.47
N VAL A 166 3.99 3.27 -6.30
CA VAL A 166 3.74 2.29 -5.25
C VAL A 166 2.50 2.69 -4.43
N THR A 167 1.57 1.75 -4.25
CA THR A 167 0.41 1.94 -3.38
C THR A 167 0.81 1.76 -1.90
N ILE A 168 0.42 2.68 -1.04
CA ILE A 168 0.70 2.60 0.39
C ILE A 168 -0.42 1.85 1.10
N VAL A 169 -0.09 0.79 1.85
CA VAL A 169 -1.05 0.05 2.68
C VAL A 169 -0.76 0.34 4.15
N SER A 170 -1.81 0.60 4.95
CA SER A 170 -1.65 0.73 6.39
C SER A 170 -2.98 0.51 7.13
N GLY A 171 -2.96 0.66 8.45
CA GLY A 171 -4.09 0.32 9.31
C GLY A 171 -4.92 1.51 9.78
N MET A 172 -4.71 2.70 9.27
CA MET A 172 -5.41 3.92 9.66
C MET A 172 -5.36 4.23 11.18
N ALA A 173 -4.46 3.61 11.95
CA ALA A 173 -4.26 3.92 13.36
C ALA A 173 -3.64 5.31 13.53
N ARG A 174 -3.71 5.85 14.76
CA ARG A 174 -2.95 7.06 15.10
C ARG A 174 -1.45 6.89 14.81
N GLY A 175 -0.73 7.98 14.65
CA GLY A 175 0.72 7.97 14.49
C GLY A 175 1.16 7.57 13.09
N ILE A 176 2.05 6.60 12.99
CA ILE A 176 2.71 6.23 11.73
C ILE A 176 1.72 5.90 10.62
N ASP A 177 0.70 5.07 10.90
CA ASP A 177 -0.30 4.67 9.92
C ASP A 177 -1.00 5.88 9.26
N SER A 178 -1.47 6.83 10.11
CA SER A 178 -2.13 8.04 9.61
C SER A 178 -1.19 8.92 8.79
N VAL A 179 0.08 9.04 9.21
CA VAL A 179 1.09 9.82 8.48
C VAL A 179 1.40 9.20 7.13
N ALA A 180 1.52 7.87 7.06
CA ALA A 180 1.74 7.14 5.82
C ALA A 180 0.61 7.39 4.82
N HIS A 181 -0.64 7.26 5.26
CA HIS A 181 -1.79 7.56 4.41
C HIS A 181 -1.82 9.02 3.95
N TRP A 182 -1.57 9.99 4.87
CA TRP A 182 -1.53 11.40 4.51
C TRP A 182 -0.40 11.72 3.51
N GLY A 183 0.76 11.07 3.66
CA GLY A 183 1.86 11.19 2.70
C GLY A 183 1.40 10.79 1.30
N ALA A 184 0.75 9.62 1.17
CA ALA A 184 0.23 9.15 -0.11
C ALA A 184 -0.86 10.08 -0.67
N VAL A 185 -1.85 10.46 0.15
CA VAL A 185 -2.97 11.33 -0.26
C VAL A 185 -2.48 12.69 -0.73
N SER A 186 -1.49 13.28 -0.03
CA SER A 186 -0.97 14.62 -0.37
C SER A 186 -0.23 14.68 -1.72
N GLU A 187 0.31 13.55 -2.18
CA GLU A 187 0.95 13.42 -3.50
C GLU A 187 -0.06 12.97 -4.59
N GLY A 188 -1.35 12.87 -4.27
CA GLY A 188 -2.36 12.38 -5.21
C GLY A 188 -2.26 10.89 -5.52
N GLY A 189 -1.48 10.14 -4.73
CA GLY A 189 -1.25 8.72 -4.94
C GLY A 189 -2.28 7.82 -4.28
N ARG A 190 -2.14 6.52 -4.56
CA ARG A 190 -3.05 5.52 -4.05
C ARG A 190 -2.66 5.03 -2.66
N THR A 191 -3.68 4.79 -1.84
CA THR A 191 -3.47 4.18 -0.53
C THR A 191 -4.65 3.31 -0.12
N ILE A 192 -4.36 2.22 0.59
CA ILE A 192 -5.35 1.24 1.06
C ILE A 192 -5.31 1.20 2.59
N ALA A 193 -6.44 1.54 3.21
CA ALA A 193 -6.61 1.39 4.64
C ALA A 193 -7.29 0.06 4.95
N VAL A 194 -6.70 -0.76 5.81
CA VAL A 194 -7.33 -1.96 6.33
C VAL A 194 -7.82 -1.67 7.74
N LEU A 195 -9.09 -1.96 8.05
CA LEU A 195 -9.71 -1.62 9.33
C LEU A 195 -9.85 -2.84 10.24
N GLY A 196 -9.78 -2.61 11.56
CA GLY A 196 -10.13 -3.59 12.60
C GLY A 196 -11.54 -3.40 13.15
N CYS A 197 -12.46 -2.90 12.33
CA CYS A 197 -13.87 -2.64 12.64
C CYS A 197 -14.65 -2.68 11.32
N GLY A 198 -15.98 -2.58 11.36
CA GLY A 198 -16.80 -2.49 10.15
C GLY A 198 -16.34 -1.35 9.24
N VAL A 199 -16.47 -1.56 7.92
CA VAL A 199 -16.01 -0.56 6.93
C VAL A 199 -16.76 0.78 7.05
N ASP A 200 -17.94 0.79 7.65
CA ASP A 200 -18.77 1.97 7.95
C ASP A 200 -18.38 2.67 9.27
N VAL A 201 -17.48 2.08 10.06
CA VAL A 201 -17.04 2.59 11.35
C VAL A 201 -15.70 3.28 11.23
N VAL A 202 -15.70 4.61 11.33
CA VAL A 202 -14.45 5.39 11.29
C VAL A 202 -13.73 5.34 12.63
N TYR A 203 -12.58 4.67 12.67
CA TYR A 203 -11.75 4.57 13.86
C TYR A 203 -10.25 4.75 13.52
N PRO A 204 -9.54 5.65 14.24
CA PRO A 204 -10.04 6.57 15.23
C PRO A 204 -10.90 7.70 14.63
N ARG A 205 -11.79 8.32 15.43
CA ARG A 205 -12.77 9.30 14.92
C ARG A 205 -12.16 10.54 14.30
N GLU A 206 -11.00 10.96 14.77
CA GLU A 206 -10.23 12.09 14.25
C GLU A 206 -9.75 11.88 12.80
N ASN A 207 -9.64 10.63 12.36
CA ASN A 207 -9.23 10.28 10.99
C ASN A 207 -10.39 10.30 9.98
N ARG A 208 -11.55 10.88 10.32
CA ARG A 208 -12.70 10.93 9.41
C ARG A 208 -12.37 11.57 8.05
N ASN A 209 -11.66 12.69 8.05
CA ASN A 209 -11.24 13.34 6.80
C ASN A 209 -10.29 12.45 5.99
N LEU A 210 -9.31 11.84 6.65
CA LEU A 210 -8.39 10.87 6.04
C LEU A 210 -9.13 9.68 5.44
N TYR A 211 -10.08 9.09 6.17
CA TYR A 211 -10.92 8.01 5.70
C TYR A 211 -11.63 8.35 4.38
N THR A 212 -12.23 9.55 4.31
CA THR A 212 -12.93 10.00 3.10
C THR A 212 -11.95 10.13 1.92
N LYS A 213 -10.79 10.73 2.15
CA LYS A 213 -9.76 10.87 1.12
C LYS A 213 -9.21 9.53 0.62
N ILE A 214 -9.00 8.58 1.53
CA ILE A 214 -8.57 7.22 1.16
C ILE A 214 -9.64 6.55 0.29
N ALA A 215 -10.92 6.65 0.66
CA ALA A 215 -12.01 6.06 -0.12
C ALA A 215 -12.18 6.71 -1.51
N GLU A 216 -11.80 7.98 -1.66
CA GLU A 216 -11.84 8.70 -2.94
C GLU A 216 -10.67 8.34 -3.87
N GLN A 217 -9.45 8.13 -3.31
CA GLN A 217 -8.22 7.97 -4.09
C GLN A 217 -7.70 6.52 -4.11
N GLY A 218 -8.25 5.65 -3.30
CA GLY A 218 -7.81 4.27 -3.12
C GLY A 218 -8.93 3.39 -2.62
N ALA A 219 -8.68 2.70 -1.49
CA ALA A 219 -9.64 1.78 -0.90
C ALA A 219 -9.59 1.73 0.62
N VAL A 220 -10.74 1.52 1.23
CA VAL A 220 -10.87 1.14 2.64
C VAL A 220 -11.42 -0.27 2.68
N LEU A 221 -10.74 -1.17 3.38
CA LEU A 221 -11.05 -2.58 3.46
C LEU A 221 -11.33 -3.01 4.89
N SER A 222 -12.24 -3.95 5.06
CA SER A 222 -12.46 -4.66 6.32
C SER A 222 -12.91 -6.09 6.08
N GLU A 223 -12.49 -7.02 6.93
CA GLU A 223 -13.06 -8.37 7.00
C GLU A 223 -14.22 -8.46 8.03
N PHE A 224 -14.47 -7.40 8.79
CA PHE A 224 -15.48 -7.40 9.84
C PHE A 224 -16.83 -6.91 9.33
N PRO A 225 -17.95 -7.51 9.78
CA PRO A 225 -19.29 -7.10 9.41
C PRO A 225 -19.57 -5.62 9.65
N MET A 226 -20.57 -5.09 8.95
CA MET A 226 -21.04 -3.72 9.09
C MET A 226 -21.40 -3.41 10.54
N GLY A 227 -21.04 -2.20 11.01
CA GLY A 227 -21.27 -1.77 12.39
C GLY A 227 -20.40 -2.43 13.45
N SER A 228 -19.49 -3.35 13.10
CA SER A 228 -18.57 -3.99 14.06
C SER A 228 -17.72 -2.95 14.77
N PRO A 229 -17.70 -2.92 16.12
CA PRO A 229 -16.90 -1.97 16.88
C PRO A 229 -15.38 -2.27 16.78
N PRO A 230 -14.52 -1.29 17.05
CA PRO A 230 -13.07 -1.48 17.07
C PRO A 230 -12.63 -2.20 18.36
N GLU A 231 -12.66 -3.52 18.35
CA GLU A 231 -12.23 -4.36 19.48
C GLU A 231 -10.73 -4.62 19.44
N ALA A 232 -10.11 -4.74 20.62
CA ALA A 232 -8.66 -4.94 20.75
C ALA A 232 -8.18 -6.21 20.01
N SER A 233 -8.98 -7.28 20.03
CA SER A 233 -8.74 -8.56 19.37
C SER A 233 -8.76 -8.49 17.84
N HIS A 234 -9.41 -7.49 17.26
CA HIS A 234 -9.55 -7.32 15.82
C HIS A 234 -8.24 -6.79 15.16
N PHE A 235 -7.50 -5.94 15.88
CA PHE A 235 -6.31 -5.32 15.31
C PHE A 235 -5.20 -6.31 14.94
N PRO A 236 -4.82 -7.28 15.80
CA PRO A 236 -3.87 -8.32 15.43
C PRO A 236 -4.36 -9.15 14.23
N LYS A 237 -5.64 -9.56 14.22
CA LYS A 237 -6.22 -10.34 13.12
C LYS A 237 -6.14 -9.58 11.79
N ARG A 238 -6.49 -8.29 11.79
CA ARG A 238 -6.42 -7.41 10.63
C ARG A 238 -5.00 -7.27 10.07
N ASN A 239 -3.97 -7.27 10.93
CA ASN A 239 -2.58 -7.01 10.50
C ASN A 239 -2.07 -8.00 9.44
N ARG A 240 -2.57 -9.26 9.43
CA ARG A 240 -2.25 -10.23 8.38
C ARG A 240 -2.71 -9.79 6.99
N ILE A 241 -3.79 -8.99 6.92
CA ILE A 241 -4.30 -8.45 5.67
C ILE A 241 -3.41 -7.30 5.19
N ILE A 242 -2.91 -6.45 6.12
CA ILE A 242 -1.97 -5.39 5.78
C ILE A 242 -0.73 -5.99 5.12
N SER A 243 -0.06 -6.94 5.76
CA SER A 243 1.12 -7.60 5.19
C SER A 243 0.77 -8.40 3.93
N GLY A 244 -0.40 -9.07 3.91
CA GLY A 244 -0.88 -9.89 2.79
C GLY A 244 -1.13 -9.11 1.50
N LEU A 245 -1.49 -7.84 1.59
CA LEU A 245 -1.68 -6.95 0.44
C LEU A 245 -0.36 -6.45 -0.17
N SER A 246 0.75 -6.57 0.55
CA SER A 246 1.98 -5.86 0.24
C SER A 246 3.10 -6.78 -0.21
N ILE A 247 4.04 -6.23 -0.96
CA ILE A 247 5.30 -6.89 -1.33
C ILE A 247 6.25 -6.91 -0.13
N GLY A 248 6.22 -5.83 0.67
CA GLY A 248 7.04 -5.68 1.85
C GLY A 248 6.40 -4.77 2.89
N VAL A 249 6.89 -4.85 4.12
CA VAL A 249 6.40 -4.11 5.28
C VAL A 249 7.52 -3.27 5.88
N VAL A 250 7.32 -1.96 5.92
CA VAL A 250 8.24 -0.99 6.55
C VAL A 250 7.76 -0.68 7.96
N VAL A 251 8.60 -0.97 8.95
CA VAL A 251 8.36 -0.62 10.35
C VAL A 251 9.17 0.63 10.69
N VAL A 252 8.48 1.76 10.91
CA VAL A 252 9.16 3.07 11.09
C VAL A 252 9.58 3.29 12.55
N GLN A 253 8.69 3.06 13.48
CA GLN A 253 8.97 3.16 14.91
C GLN A 253 8.22 2.04 15.66
N ALA A 254 8.91 1.36 16.57
CA ALA A 254 8.32 0.31 17.40
C ALA A 254 9.04 0.22 18.75
N SER A 255 8.27 0.21 19.84
CA SER A 255 8.76 -0.32 21.12
C SER A 255 8.89 -1.83 21.06
N ALA A 256 9.52 -2.45 22.09
CA ALA A 256 9.68 -3.90 22.14
C ALA A 256 8.37 -4.69 22.08
N ASP A 257 7.28 -4.10 22.60
CA ASP A 257 5.94 -4.72 22.65
C ASP A 257 4.96 -4.10 21.66
N SER A 258 5.45 -3.45 20.61
CA SER A 258 4.60 -2.77 19.63
C SER A 258 3.78 -3.75 18.80
N GLY A 259 2.48 -3.46 18.63
CA GLY A 259 1.61 -4.20 17.72
C GLY A 259 2.06 -4.19 16.25
N SER A 260 2.92 -3.25 15.84
CA SER A 260 3.51 -3.23 14.49
C SER A 260 4.51 -4.39 14.27
N LEU A 261 5.12 -4.92 15.33
CA LEU A 261 5.97 -6.11 15.25
C LEU A 261 5.17 -7.37 14.90
N ILE A 262 3.88 -7.41 15.26
CA ILE A 262 2.96 -8.49 14.84
C ILE A 262 2.79 -8.46 13.32
N THR A 263 2.69 -7.26 12.72
CA THR A 263 2.60 -7.12 11.26
C THR A 263 3.89 -7.56 10.58
N ALA A 264 5.05 -7.24 11.16
CA ALA A 264 6.35 -7.71 10.66
C ALA A 264 6.47 -9.23 10.72
N ASN A 265 5.99 -9.87 11.79
CA ASN A 265 5.99 -11.33 11.90
C ASN A 265 5.07 -11.97 10.83
N TYR A 266 3.86 -11.44 10.64
CA TYR A 266 2.99 -11.90 9.54
C TYR A 266 3.66 -11.73 8.17
N ALA A 267 4.39 -10.62 7.95
CA ALA A 267 5.13 -10.41 6.72
C ALA A 267 6.16 -11.54 6.48
N LEU A 268 6.94 -11.90 7.49
CA LEU A 268 7.91 -13.01 7.41
C LEU A 268 7.22 -14.34 7.14
N GLU A 269 6.13 -14.67 7.87
CA GLU A 269 5.36 -15.89 7.67
C GLU A 269 4.74 -15.98 6.25
N GLN A 270 4.44 -14.83 5.67
CA GLN A 270 3.87 -14.71 4.32
C GLN A 270 4.93 -14.59 3.21
N GLY A 271 6.24 -14.67 3.55
CA GLY A 271 7.35 -14.52 2.61
C GLY A 271 7.44 -13.11 2.01
N ARG A 272 7.11 -12.08 2.80
CA ARG A 272 7.24 -10.67 2.42
C ARG A 272 8.52 -10.08 2.98
N GLU A 273 9.09 -9.11 2.26
CA GLU A 273 10.23 -8.37 2.74
C GLU A 273 9.89 -7.55 4.00
N VAL A 274 10.80 -7.52 4.96
CA VAL A 274 10.67 -6.70 6.15
C VAL A 274 11.76 -5.65 6.19
N PHE A 275 11.33 -4.40 6.27
CA PHE A 275 12.17 -3.21 6.33
C PHE A 275 12.02 -2.53 7.68
N ALA A 276 13.09 -1.98 8.21
CA ALA A 276 13.04 -1.24 9.47
C ALA A 276 13.87 0.05 9.42
N ILE A 277 13.25 1.13 9.89
CA ILE A 277 13.94 2.41 10.03
C ILE A 277 14.78 2.37 11.30
N PRO A 278 16.10 2.63 11.23
CA PRO A 278 16.96 2.68 12.40
C PRO A 278 16.61 3.86 13.29
N GLY A 279 16.85 3.71 14.56
CA GLY A 279 16.66 4.80 15.51
C GLY A 279 17.68 4.78 16.64
N ASN A 280 17.68 5.85 17.47
CA ASN A 280 18.67 6.02 18.53
C ASN A 280 18.66 4.84 19.51
N VAL A 281 19.86 4.37 19.85
CA VAL A 281 20.07 3.37 20.89
C VAL A 281 19.58 3.92 22.24
N GLY A 282 18.73 3.16 22.92
CA GLY A 282 18.14 3.59 24.20
C GLY A 282 16.80 4.32 24.09
N ALA A 283 16.41 4.80 22.88
CA ALA A 283 15.08 5.35 22.68
C ALA A 283 14.05 4.19 22.62
N ASP A 284 13.01 4.27 23.45
CA ASP A 284 12.01 3.21 23.56
C ASP A 284 11.30 2.90 22.22
N GLY A 285 10.97 3.94 21.47
CA GLY A 285 10.34 3.80 20.14
C GLY A 285 11.24 3.22 19.04
N SER A 286 12.53 2.98 19.31
CA SER A 286 13.49 2.39 18.37
C SER A 286 13.92 0.96 18.74
N ARG A 287 13.55 0.48 19.92
CA ARG A 287 13.98 -0.86 20.39
C ARG A 287 13.47 -1.96 19.46
N GLY A 288 12.22 -1.88 19.05
CA GLY A 288 11.60 -2.86 18.16
C GLY A 288 12.20 -2.85 16.76
N THR A 289 12.37 -1.67 16.15
CA THR A 289 12.96 -1.56 14.80
C THR A 289 14.43 -1.95 14.78
N ASN A 290 15.23 -1.50 15.77
CA ASN A 290 16.64 -1.91 15.88
C ASN A 290 16.80 -3.42 16.16
N ARG A 291 15.83 -4.06 16.85
CA ARG A 291 15.78 -5.51 17.01
C ARG A 291 15.48 -6.20 15.68
N LEU A 292 14.45 -5.73 14.92
CA LEU A 292 14.15 -6.28 13.60
C LEU A 292 15.37 -6.26 12.68
N ILE A 293 16.15 -5.17 12.68
CA ILE A 293 17.37 -5.06 11.89
C ILE A 293 18.40 -6.13 12.32
N LYS A 294 18.58 -6.34 13.63
CA LYS A 294 19.47 -7.40 14.15
C LYS A 294 18.99 -8.80 13.80
N ASP A 295 17.68 -8.98 13.70
CA ASP A 295 17.04 -10.25 13.36
C ASP A 295 16.98 -10.47 11.83
N GLY A 296 17.54 -9.54 11.02
CA GLY A 296 17.72 -9.68 9.57
C GLY A 296 16.80 -8.82 8.71
N ALA A 297 15.96 -7.96 9.29
CA ALA A 297 15.21 -6.98 8.51
C ALA A 297 16.16 -5.98 7.82
N LYS A 298 15.88 -5.62 6.58
CA LYS A 298 16.68 -4.65 5.84
C LYS A 298 16.58 -3.27 6.50
N LEU A 299 17.74 -2.70 6.84
CA LEU A 299 17.81 -1.31 7.29
C LEU A 299 17.45 -0.38 6.13
N VAL A 300 16.59 0.59 6.39
CA VAL A 300 16.10 1.57 5.41
C VAL A 300 16.32 2.99 5.92
N GLU A 301 16.98 3.79 5.12
CA GLU A 301 17.19 5.22 5.33
C GLU A 301 16.42 6.06 4.29
N SER A 302 16.05 5.44 3.16
CA SER A 302 15.38 6.10 2.04
C SER A 302 14.39 5.15 1.33
N SER A 303 13.60 5.70 0.41
CA SER A 303 12.68 4.92 -0.45
C SER A 303 13.44 4.02 -1.43
N GLU A 304 14.64 4.44 -1.85
CA GLU A 304 15.51 3.70 -2.77
C GLU A 304 15.90 2.34 -2.18
N ASP A 305 16.22 2.28 -0.88
CA ASP A 305 16.54 1.02 -0.20
C ASP A 305 15.40 -0.01 -0.27
N ILE A 306 14.16 0.50 -0.27
CA ILE A 306 12.96 -0.33 -0.41
C ILE A 306 12.80 -0.77 -1.86
N LEU A 307 12.86 0.20 -2.79
CA LEU A 307 12.64 -0.04 -4.22
C LEU A 307 13.67 -1.01 -4.82
N GLU A 308 14.93 -0.89 -4.42
CA GLU A 308 16.00 -1.82 -4.84
C GLU A 308 15.68 -3.27 -4.50
N GLU A 309 15.00 -3.51 -3.39
CA GLU A 309 14.66 -4.87 -2.95
C GLU A 309 13.41 -5.41 -3.65
N ILE A 310 12.36 -4.58 -3.71
CA ILE A 310 11.05 -5.05 -4.15
C ILE A 310 10.87 -5.04 -5.66
N LEU A 311 11.66 -4.26 -6.40
CA LEU A 311 11.57 -4.12 -7.85
C LEU A 311 12.93 -4.44 -8.50
N PRO A 312 13.25 -5.70 -8.77
CA PRO A 312 14.49 -6.07 -9.47
C PRO A 312 14.68 -5.34 -10.81
N GLN A 313 13.58 -4.99 -11.48
CA GLN A 313 13.59 -4.18 -12.70
C GLN A 313 14.05 -2.74 -12.44
N TRP A 314 13.77 -2.19 -11.24
CA TRP A 314 14.24 -0.87 -10.83
C TRP A 314 15.76 -0.81 -10.72
N ARG A 315 16.43 -1.87 -10.27
CA ARG A 315 17.89 -1.96 -10.28
C ARG A 315 18.45 -1.83 -11.70
N GLN A 316 17.88 -2.55 -12.64
CA GLN A 316 18.30 -2.48 -14.05
C GLN A 316 18.05 -1.10 -14.67
N GLU A 317 16.97 -0.45 -14.31
CA GLU A 317 16.62 0.88 -14.82
C GLU A 317 17.49 1.97 -14.17
N LYS A 318 17.77 1.85 -12.86
CA LYS A 318 18.72 2.71 -12.15
C LYS A 318 20.15 2.56 -12.70
N GLU A 319 20.64 1.35 -12.92
CA GLU A 319 21.92 1.08 -13.55
C GLU A 319 21.99 1.70 -14.95
N ARG A 320 20.93 1.56 -15.77
CA ARG A 320 20.84 2.22 -17.08
C ARG A 320 20.80 3.75 -16.99
N MET A 321 20.09 4.31 -16.00
CA MET A 321 20.05 5.76 -15.79
C MET A 321 21.38 6.29 -15.25
N GLU A 322 22.11 5.52 -14.44
CA GLU A 322 23.47 5.85 -13.99
C GLU A 322 24.50 5.72 -15.12
N GLU A 323 24.33 4.75 -16.03
CA GLU A 323 25.14 4.63 -17.25
C GLU A 323 24.81 5.71 -18.28
N VAL A 324 23.55 6.22 -18.30
CA VAL A 324 23.06 7.30 -19.18
C VAL A 324 23.16 8.67 -18.50
N GLN A 325 23.62 8.77 -17.24
CA GLN A 325 23.99 10.09 -16.74
C GLN A 325 25.00 10.66 -17.72
N PRO A 326 24.70 11.80 -18.39
CA PRO A 326 25.63 12.39 -19.30
C PRO A 326 26.93 12.52 -18.51
N ARG A 327 28.01 11.89 -19.03
CA ARG A 327 29.35 12.24 -18.60
C ARG A 327 29.34 13.74 -18.48
N GLY A 328 29.61 14.24 -17.28
CA GLY A 328 29.50 15.67 -17.01
C GLY A 328 30.14 16.42 -18.18
N PRO A 329 29.67 17.61 -18.54
CA PRO A 329 29.97 18.27 -19.80
C PRO A 329 31.40 18.01 -20.18
N GLU A 330 31.67 17.57 -21.42
CA GLU A 330 33.02 17.34 -21.89
C GLU A 330 33.78 18.65 -21.74
N LEU A 331 34.46 18.79 -20.61
CA LEU A 331 35.28 19.93 -20.25
C LEU A 331 36.73 19.61 -20.67
N SER A 332 37.40 20.57 -21.30
CA SER A 332 38.85 20.49 -21.44
C SER A 332 39.50 20.42 -20.06
N GLU A 333 40.73 19.96 -19.94
CA GLU A 333 41.42 19.89 -18.64
C GLU A 333 41.43 21.25 -17.92
N GLU A 334 41.62 22.33 -18.66
CA GLU A 334 41.63 23.68 -18.11
C GLU A 334 40.24 24.18 -17.69
N GLU A 335 39.19 23.86 -18.46
CA GLU A 335 37.81 24.14 -18.07
C GLU A 335 37.41 23.36 -16.81
N ARG A 336 37.86 22.11 -16.68
CA ARG A 336 37.61 21.26 -15.53
C ARG A 336 38.23 21.86 -14.25
N VAL A 337 39.46 22.32 -14.31
CA VAL A 337 40.12 22.96 -13.16
C VAL A 337 39.31 24.15 -12.67
N LEU A 338 38.88 25.04 -13.58
CA LEU A 338 38.07 26.21 -13.19
C LEU A 338 36.71 25.82 -12.69
N PHE A 339 36.07 24.81 -13.28
CA PHE A 339 34.75 24.34 -12.90
C PHE A 339 34.77 23.65 -11.54
N GLU A 340 35.80 22.91 -11.17
CA GLU A 340 35.97 22.27 -9.86
C GLU A 340 36.26 23.28 -8.75
N MET A 341 36.89 24.41 -9.07
CA MET A 341 37.10 25.49 -8.10
C MET A 341 35.82 26.27 -7.76
N LEU A 342 34.79 26.21 -8.63
CA LEU A 342 33.54 26.91 -8.45
C LEU A 342 32.55 26.05 -7.60
N SER A 343 31.89 26.70 -6.67
CA SER A 343 30.83 26.15 -5.84
C SER A 343 29.54 26.98 -5.97
N GLU A 344 28.55 26.72 -5.14
CA GLU A 344 27.36 27.57 -5.03
C GLU A 344 27.65 28.97 -4.47
N HIS A 345 28.80 29.16 -3.85
CA HIS A 345 29.20 30.45 -3.32
C HIS A 345 29.99 31.26 -4.36
N PRO A 346 29.66 32.56 -4.53
CA PRO A 346 30.33 33.41 -5.49
C PRO A 346 31.83 33.53 -5.22
N LEU A 347 32.65 33.17 -6.22
CA LEU A 347 34.09 33.27 -6.20
C LEU A 347 34.57 34.34 -7.19
N HIS A 348 35.40 35.25 -6.75
CA HIS A 348 35.91 36.36 -7.60
C HIS A 348 36.92 35.83 -8.64
N ILE A 349 36.89 36.41 -9.84
CA ILE A 349 37.78 36.01 -10.95
C ILE A 349 39.26 36.05 -10.60
N ASP A 350 39.72 37.02 -9.78
CA ASP A 350 41.13 37.14 -9.39
C ASP A 350 41.60 35.94 -8.56
N ILE A 351 40.71 35.31 -7.79
CA ILE A 351 41.04 34.08 -7.06
C ILE A 351 41.21 32.95 -8.02
N LEU A 352 40.30 32.82 -9.03
CA LEU A 352 40.37 31.80 -10.06
C LEU A 352 41.67 31.92 -10.90
N ILE A 353 42.05 33.14 -11.26
CA ILE A 353 43.31 33.43 -11.97
C ILE A 353 44.51 32.99 -11.13
N ARG A 354 44.54 33.40 -9.88
CA ARG A 354 45.67 33.14 -8.98
C ARG A 354 45.85 31.64 -8.72
N GLU A 355 44.76 30.95 -8.46
CA GLU A 355 44.82 29.54 -8.03
C GLU A 355 44.88 28.54 -9.19
N SER A 356 44.27 28.85 -10.33
CA SER A 356 44.38 28.02 -11.53
C SER A 356 45.76 28.11 -12.20
N ARG A 357 46.56 29.15 -11.91
CA ARG A 357 47.87 29.48 -12.57
C ARG A 357 47.72 29.67 -14.08
N LEU A 358 46.54 29.98 -14.59
CA LEU A 358 46.28 30.28 -15.97
C LEU A 358 46.37 31.82 -16.20
N GLU A 359 46.68 32.22 -17.45
CA GLU A 359 46.65 33.61 -17.83
C GLU A 359 45.27 34.25 -17.71
N ALA A 360 45.18 35.49 -17.26
CA ALA A 360 43.92 36.19 -17.00
C ALA A 360 42.99 36.23 -18.23
N GLY A 361 43.56 36.42 -19.45
CA GLY A 361 42.79 36.39 -20.69
C GLY A 361 42.19 35.00 -20.96
N LYS A 362 42.95 33.95 -20.67
CA LYS A 362 42.50 32.57 -20.85
C LYS A 362 41.42 32.18 -19.86
N VAL A 363 41.57 32.56 -18.59
CA VAL A 363 40.53 32.33 -17.57
C VAL A 363 39.20 33.01 -17.94
N SER A 364 39.29 34.27 -18.42
CA SER A 364 38.08 35.00 -18.86
C SER A 364 37.38 34.33 -20.04
N SER A 365 38.15 33.82 -21.01
CA SER A 365 37.62 33.11 -22.17
C SER A 365 36.96 31.77 -21.78
N LEU A 366 37.61 30.99 -20.90
CA LEU A 366 37.08 29.72 -20.41
C LEU A 366 35.82 29.91 -19.57
N LEU A 367 35.77 30.93 -18.68
CA LEU A 367 34.59 31.27 -17.90
C LEU A 367 33.43 31.69 -18.80
N LEU A 368 33.69 32.49 -19.85
CA LEU A 368 32.67 32.86 -20.82
C LEU A 368 32.10 31.61 -21.55
N ASN A 369 32.94 30.69 -21.95
CA ASN A 369 32.53 29.44 -22.59
C ASN A 369 31.66 28.59 -21.63
N LEU A 370 32.06 28.44 -20.36
CA LEU A 370 31.30 27.73 -19.35
C LEU A 370 29.94 28.39 -19.05
N GLU A 371 29.89 29.72 -19.07
CA GLU A 371 28.68 30.49 -18.92
C GLU A 371 27.73 30.35 -20.11
N LEU A 372 28.22 30.45 -21.33
CA LEU A 372 27.45 30.24 -22.57
C LEU A 372 26.89 28.82 -22.65
N ARG A 373 27.61 27.85 -22.11
CA ARG A 373 27.16 26.44 -21.98
C ARG A 373 26.20 26.26 -20.80
N GLY A 374 25.88 27.29 -20.02
CA GLY A 374 24.94 27.28 -18.92
C GLY A 374 25.41 26.56 -17.65
N LEU A 375 26.72 26.25 -17.57
CA LEU A 375 27.31 25.48 -16.47
C LEU A 375 27.67 26.34 -15.25
N ILE A 376 27.90 27.64 -15.46
CA ILE A 376 28.18 28.61 -14.41
C ILE A 376 27.32 29.87 -14.59
N ALA A 377 27.24 30.70 -13.58
CA ALA A 377 26.58 32.01 -13.62
C ALA A 377 27.53 33.09 -13.17
N GLN A 378 27.56 34.21 -13.91
CA GLN A 378 28.25 35.41 -13.49
C GLN A 378 27.38 36.31 -12.62
N TRP A 379 27.95 36.85 -11.56
CA TRP A 379 27.35 37.80 -10.63
C TRP A 379 28.02 39.17 -10.69
N PRO A 380 27.36 40.25 -10.25
CA PRO A 380 27.95 41.53 -10.17
C PRO A 380 29.29 41.52 -9.42
N GLY A 381 30.29 42.26 -9.93
CA GLY A 381 31.61 42.28 -9.33
C GLY A 381 32.56 41.20 -9.84
N LYS A 382 32.30 40.62 -11.04
CA LYS A 382 33.12 39.54 -11.64
C LYS A 382 33.23 38.29 -10.74
N CYS A 383 32.18 37.96 -10.04
CA CYS A 383 32.09 36.72 -9.28
C CYS A 383 31.34 35.65 -10.07
N PHE A 384 31.71 34.40 -9.88
CA PHE A 384 31.13 33.25 -10.60
C PHE A 384 30.71 32.17 -9.63
N THR A 385 29.59 31.50 -9.94
CA THR A 385 29.08 30.31 -9.21
C THR A 385 28.85 29.17 -10.18
N ARG A 386 28.91 27.95 -9.67
CA ARG A 386 28.47 26.77 -10.39
C ARG A 386 26.92 26.79 -10.47
N LYS A 387 26.36 26.49 -11.66
CA LYS A 387 24.92 26.19 -11.79
C LYS A 387 24.70 24.71 -11.54
N MET A 388 23.65 24.38 -10.76
CA MET A 388 23.19 23.01 -10.62
C MET A 388 22.44 22.54 -11.87
#